data_b11f2336723bef5350f3c50c389ece1f
#
_entry.id   b11f2336723bef5350f3c50c389ece1f
#
_cell.length_a   1.000
_cell.length_b   1.000
_cell.length_c   1.000
_cell.angle_alpha   90.00
_cell.angle_beta   90.00
_cell.angle_gamma   90.00
#
_symmetry.space_group_name_H-M   'P 1'
#
loop_
_entity.id
_entity.type
_entity.pdbx_description
1 polymer ?
#
loop_
_entity_poly.entity_id
_entity_poly.type
_entity_poly.pdbx_seq_one_letter_code
_entity_poly.pdbx_strand_id
1 'polypeptide(L)'
;MKGRTEGLKIVSYYTGSIILGFSLLFLLPMIVAVLNLDINSFFDFSITMSIAVTFAVFMRNYGEKTKSKGEGIAWRHGLVVASLTWILLTMISAIPYSLSGHTLSYLDSCFDVMSGFTTTGVFLLQDLDHVSQALNFWRHLLTFVGGQGMVVLALSFFVKEMGGAYKFYVGEGKDIALVPNVKGTSQWIWKISLTFLLIGTVLLWIQGMILGLNPVSAFYHGLYIFEAAWSTGGFAPNLQNIMYYHDFSYEIIGMVFFIIGSFNFGLHYAFIQGNRKEFFKNIEVISFTVTSLLLSVLAVFALKNSGMYSDAIGLFRRVVYNLLSAHTTTGFGNIFARQFVLEWGGLGMAAITISMLIGGSACSTAGGIKGLRMGIVAKGIYYDIKKIIKGDNSVRVFKYHHIKDQVLDDAAFRAAAGIMILYILLFAVGVIITTLYGYPMMDAAFEVASVSGNVGLSVGIIQASMPAVLKWLYMISMYLGRLEFISIFVLLGLMVKGAKKWFKRY
;
A
#
# COMPACT_ATOMS: atom_id res chain seq x y z
N MET A 1 16.50 30.64 -16.26
CA MET A 1 16.61 30.52 -14.80
C MET A 1 15.25 30.74 -14.10
N LYS A 2 14.46 31.76 -14.49
CA LYS A 2 13.15 32.07 -13.87
C LYS A 2 12.22 30.85 -13.75
N GLY A 3 11.95 30.08 -14.79
CA GLY A 3 10.99 28.96 -14.76
C GLY A 3 11.37 27.74 -13.90
N ARG A 4 12.62 27.62 -13.42
CA ARG A 4 13.05 26.54 -12.54
C ARG A 4 12.84 26.90 -11.06
N THR A 5 13.16 28.10 -10.68
CA THR A 5 12.88 28.63 -9.33
C THR A 5 11.37 28.68 -9.08
N GLU A 6 10.57 28.94 -10.10
CA GLU A 6 9.11 28.91 -10.05
C GLU A 6 8.57 27.49 -9.84
N GLY A 7 9.08 26.50 -10.58
CA GLY A 7 8.70 25.09 -10.39
C GLY A 7 9.01 24.55 -8.99
N LEU A 8 10.19 24.86 -8.44
CA LEU A 8 10.55 24.49 -7.07
C LEU A 8 9.63 25.15 -6.03
N LYS A 9 9.27 26.42 -6.24
CA LYS A 9 8.35 27.14 -5.37
C LYS A 9 6.94 26.55 -5.39
N ILE A 10 6.43 26.16 -6.58
CA ILE A 10 5.15 25.46 -6.71
C ILE A 10 5.19 24.15 -5.92
N VAL A 11 6.21 23.31 -6.13
CA VAL A 11 6.38 22.04 -5.43
C VAL A 11 6.44 22.29 -3.91
N SER A 12 7.26 23.22 -3.46
CA SER A 12 7.39 23.54 -2.03
C SER A 12 6.06 23.98 -1.40
N TYR A 13 5.31 24.86 -2.07
CA TYR A 13 4.02 25.34 -1.56
C TYR A 13 3.02 24.20 -1.35
N TYR A 14 2.84 23.33 -2.36
CA TYR A 14 1.84 22.28 -2.29
C TYR A 14 2.28 21.13 -1.36
N THR A 15 3.55 20.75 -1.37
CA THR A 15 4.09 19.77 -0.43
C THR A 15 3.94 20.28 1.01
N GLY A 16 4.32 21.53 1.29
CA GLY A 16 4.14 22.14 2.61
C GLY A 16 2.66 22.22 3.03
N SER A 17 1.74 22.47 2.09
CA SER A 17 0.31 22.48 2.39
C SER A 17 -0.24 21.09 2.75
N ILE A 18 0.25 20.05 2.09
CA ILE A 18 -0.12 18.64 2.41
C ILE A 18 0.44 18.25 3.77
N ILE A 19 1.72 18.55 4.05
CA ILE A 19 2.35 18.26 5.34
C ILE A 19 1.64 18.98 6.48
N LEU A 20 1.25 20.26 6.27
CA LEU A 20 0.51 21.04 7.27
C LEU A 20 -0.85 20.40 7.59
N GLY A 21 -1.58 19.96 6.56
CA GLY A 21 -2.84 19.24 6.77
C GLY A 21 -2.62 17.90 7.49
N PHE A 22 -1.60 17.14 7.06
CA PHE A 22 -1.25 15.87 7.67
C PHE A 22 -0.84 16.01 9.15
N SER A 23 -0.18 17.12 9.53
CA SER A 23 0.27 17.36 10.90
C SER A 23 -0.86 17.34 11.93
N LEU A 24 -2.11 17.60 11.53
CA LEU A 24 -3.28 17.48 12.40
C LEU A 24 -3.56 16.04 12.82
N LEU A 25 -3.09 15.05 12.08
CA LEU A 25 -3.28 13.64 12.45
C LEU A 25 -2.48 13.25 13.69
N PHE A 26 -1.39 13.97 14.02
CA PHE A 26 -0.64 13.73 15.26
C PHE A 26 -1.46 14.01 16.52
N LEU A 27 -2.54 14.79 16.43
CA LEU A 27 -3.47 14.99 17.53
C LEU A 27 -4.16 13.69 17.97
N LEU A 28 -4.37 12.74 17.05
CA LEU A 28 -5.08 11.51 17.35
C LEU A 28 -4.27 10.59 18.30
N PRO A 29 -2.99 10.25 18.01
CA PRO A 29 -2.19 9.50 18.97
C PRO A 29 -1.91 10.29 20.27
N MET A 30 -1.87 11.63 20.25
CA MET A 30 -1.78 12.43 21.48
C MET A 30 -3.02 12.23 22.36
N ILE A 31 -4.22 12.18 21.77
CA ILE A 31 -5.46 11.88 22.52
C ILE A 31 -5.37 10.46 23.11
N VAL A 32 -4.92 9.46 22.31
CA VAL A 32 -4.72 8.10 22.81
C VAL A 32 -3.71 8.06 23.96
N ALA A 33 -2.62 8.81 23.87
CA ALA A 33 -1.61 8.92 24.95
C ALA A 33 -2.24 9.48 26.24
N VAL A 34 -3.05 10.54 26.14
CA VAL A 34 -3.75 11.12 27.30
C VAL A 34 -4.72 10.12 27.93
N LEU A 35 -5.50 9.40 27.09
CA LEU A 35 -6.48 8.41 27.59
C LEU A 35 -5.80 7.22 28.30
N ASN A 36 -4.55 6.89 27.93
CA ASN A 36 -3.79 5.81 28.54
C ASN A 36 -2.76 6.33 29.57
N LEU A 37 -2.79 7.61 29.93
CA LEU A 37 -1.89 8.27 30.89
C LEU A 37 -0.39 8.13 30.50
N ASP A 38 -0.10 8.04 29.21
CA ASP A 38 1.24 7.91 28.63
C ASP A 38 1.82 9.29 28.29
N ILE A 39 2.45 9.90 29.29
CA ILE A 39 3.04 11.25 29.17
C ILE A 39 4.19 11.28 28.17
N ASN A 40 5.00 10.21 28.08
CA ASN A 40 6.15 10.15 27.17
C ASN A 40 5.69 10.20 25.73
N SER A 41 4.78 9.32 25.32
CA SER A 41 4.22 9.35 23.97
C SER A 41 3.54 10.69 23.65
N PHE A 42 2.84 11.30 24.61
CA PHE A 42 2.25 12.63 24.40
C PHE A 42 3.30 13.68 23.99
N PHE A 43 4.45 13.71 24.67
CA PHE A 43 5.54 14.63 24.32
C PHE A 43 6.19 14.26 22.99
N ASP A 44 6.41 12.99 22.70
CA ASP A 44 7.00 12.53 21.43
C ASP A 44 6.17 12.99 20.22
N PHE A 45 4.84 12.83 20.29
CA PHE A 45 3.94 13.32 19.26
C PHE A 45 3.81 14.84 19.23
N SER A 46 3.90 15.53 20.36
CA SER A 46 3.88 16.99 20.45
C SER A 46 5.11 17.62 19.79
N ILE A 47 6.30 17.06 20.05
CA ILE A 47 7.55 17.47 19.41
C ILE A 47 7.48 17.24 17.91
N THR A 48 7.02 16.06 17.50
CA THR A 48 6.87 15.71 16.08
C THR A 48 5.91 16.65 15.35
N MET A 49 4.75 16.94 15.95
CA MET A 49 3.78 17.88 15.40
C MET A 49 4.37 19.28 15.24
N SER A 50 5.12 19.75 16.24
CA SER A 50 5.77 21.06 16.21
C SER A 50 6.81 21.16 15.08
N ILE A 51 7.62 20.12 14.88
CA ILE A 51 8.57 20.02 13.77
C ILE A 51 7.82 20.00 12.43
N ALA A 52 6.78 19.19 12.31
CA ALA A 52 5.98 19.07 11.09
C ALA A 52 5.35 20.40 10.68
N VAL A 53 4.72 21.11 11.62
CA VAL A 53 4.07 22.42 11.38
C VAL A 53 5.12 23.45 10.99
N THR A 54 6.23 23.56 11.73
CA THR A 54 7.30 24.52 11.45
C THR A 54 7.87 24.31 10.04
N PHE A 55 8.19 23.07 9.71
CA PHE A 55 8.71 22.72 8.39
C PHE A 55 7.70 22.98 7.27
N ALA A 56 6.44 22.63 7.48
CA ALA A 56 5.36 22.86 6.53
C ALA A 56 5.13 24.35 6.26
N VAL A 57 5.11 25.19 7.31
CA VAL A 57 4.96 26.65 7.20
C VAL A 57 6.15 27.24 6.44
N PHE A 58 7.39 26.80 6.75
CA PHE A 58 8.59 27.22 6.02
C PHE A 58 8.47 26.92 4.51
N MET A 59 8.15 25.68 4.17
CA MET A 59 7.98 25.25 2.77
C MET A 59 6.88 26.05 2.05
N ARG A 60 5.77 26.29 2.72
CA ARG A 60 4.63 27.04 2.19
C ARG A 60 4.99 28.50 1.93
N ASN A 61 5.60 29.18 2.90
CA ASN A 61 6.02 30.58 2.79
C ASN A 61 7.04 30.77 1.66
N TYR A 62 7.99 29.81 1.50
CA TYR A 62 8.94 29.84 0.39
C TYR A 62 8.26 29.82 -0.98
N GLY A 63 7.12 29.11 -1.10
CA GLY A 63 6.37 28.97 -2.35
C GLY A 63 5.25 30.00 -2.58
N GLU A 64 4.83 30.75 -1.57
CA GLU A 64 3.60 31.55 -1.58
C GLU A 64 3.53 32.60 -2.69
N LYS A 65 4.63 33.29 -2.99
CA LYS A 65 4.71 34.32 -4.05
C LYS A 65 4.40 33.81 -5.47
N THR A 66 4.37 32.48 -5.65
CA THR A 66 4.11 31.86 -6.95
C THR A 66 2.62 31.60 -7.17
N LYS A 67 1.83 31.44 -6.08
CA LYS A 67 0.37 31.28 -6.13
C LYS A 67 -0.33 32.50 -6.75
N SER A 68 0.17 33.69 -6.46
CA SER A 68 -0.43 34.97 -6.90
C SER A 68 -0.34 35.23 -8.42
N LYS A 69 0.51 34.44 -9.13
CA LYS A 69 0.76 34.66 -10.57
C LYS A 69 -0.13 33.80 -11.51
N GLY A 70 -1.06 33.01 -10.97
CA GLY A 70 -2.02 32.23 -11.78
C GLY A 70 -1.40 31.16 -12.70
N GLU A 71 -0.11 30.84 -12.55
CA GLU A 71 0.55 29.84 -13.38
C GLU A 71 0.00 28.45 -13.11
N GLY A 72 -0.52 27.79 -14.14
CA GLY A 72 -1.10 26.44 -14.06
C GLY A 72 -0.10 25.38 -13.62
N ILE A 73 -0.52 24.50 -12.72
CA ILE A 73 0.27 23.34 -12.29
C ILE A 73 0.46 22.40 -13.49
N ALA A 74 1.71 22.18 -13.91
CA ALA A 74 2.04 21.17 -14.93
C ALA A 74 1.98 19.75 -14.34
N TRP A 75 1.73 18.73 -15.15
CA TRP A 75 1.72 17.31 -14.76
C TRP A 75 2.97 16.92 -13.94
N ARG A 76 4.15 17.35 -14.39
CA ARG A 76 5.42 17.08 -13.70
C ARG A 76 5.44 17.60 -12.25
N HIS A 77 4.79 18.73 -11.96
CA HIS A 77 4.72 19.27 -10.60
C HIS A 77 3.83 18.40 -9.71
N GLY A 78 2.69 17.90 -10.23
CA GLY A 78 1.81 16.99 -9.51
C GLY A 78 2.49 15.69 -9.12
N LEU A 79 3.19 15.05 -10.07
CA LEU A 79 3.93 13.82 -9.84
C LEU A 79 5.05 13.98 -8.81
N VAL A 80 5.80 15.11 -8.87
CA VAL A 80 6.87 15.41 -7.91
C VAL A 80 6.32 15.74 -6.53
N VAL A 81 5.24 16.50 -6.42
CA VAL A 81 4.60 16.75 -5.11
C VAL A 81 4.14 15.46 -4.49
N ALA A 82 3.46 14.58 -5.24
CA ALA A 82 3.02 13.30 -4.73
C ALA A 82 4.22 12.49 -4.18
N SER A 83 5.24 12.24 -5.00
CA SER A 83 6.40 11.43 -4.57
C SER A 83 7.21 12.09 -3.45
N LEU A 84 7.48 13.39 -3.50
CA LEU A 84 8.25 14.08 -2.46
C LEU A 84 7.52 14.09 -1.11
N THR A 85 6.20 14.25 -1.12
CA THR A 85 5.39 14.22 0.10
C THR A 85 5.54 12.90 0.85
N TRP A 86 5.55 11.78 0.16
CA TRP A 86 5.72 10.46 0.76
C TRP A 86 7.06 10.34 1.49
N ILE A 87 8.15 10.79 0.87
CA ILE A 87 9.49 10.76 1.49
C ILE A 87 9.53 11.64 2.74
N LEU A 88 9.06 12.90 2.63
CA LEU A 88 9.13 13.84 3.73
C LEU A 88 8.22 13.44 4.90
N LEU A 89 7.02 12.95 4.62
CA LEU A 89 6.12 12.46 5.67
C LEU A 89 6.67 11.20 6.32
N THR A 90 7.33 10.30 5.60
CA THR A 90 8.02 9.15 6.20
C THR A 90 9.07 9.61 7.21
N MET A 91 9.92 10.56 6.82
CA MET A 91 10.93 11.10 7.73
C MET A 91 10.31 11.77 8.96
N ILE A 92 9.31 12.61 8.80
CA ILE A 92 8.66 13.28 9.92
C ILE A 92 7.93 12.30 10.84
N SER A 93 7.16 11.37 10.26
CA SER A 93 6.36 10.39 11.01
C SER A 93 7.20 9.31 11.71
N ALA A 94 8.48 9.19 11.36
CA ALA A 94 9.44 8.30 12.02
C ALA A 94 9.97 8.86 13.34
N ILE A 95 9.81 10.16 13.60
CA ILE A 95 10.34 10.79 14.83
C ILE A 95 9.77 10.14 16.10
N PRO A 96 8.45 9.91 16.26
CA PRO A 96 7.91 9.28 17.45
C PRO A 96 8.43 7.85 17.67
N TYR A 97 8.68 7.08 16.59
CA TYR A 97 9.28 5.75 16.68
C TYR A 97 10.71 5.80 17.22
N SER A 98 11.48 6.76 16.73
CA SER A 98 12.86 6.95 17.19
C SER A 98 12.94 7.41 18.65
N LEU A 99 12.03 8.27 19.08
CA LEU A 99 11.95 8.77 20.46
C LEU A 99 11.46 7.71 21.44
N SER A 100 10.60 6.78 21.00
CA SER A 100 10.06 5.71 21.83
C SER A 100 11.11 4.70 22.34
N GLY A 101 12.28 4.64 21.71
CA GLY A 101 13.35 3.69 22.06
C GLY A 101 13.14 2.25 21.59
N HIS A 102 12.04 1.94 20.89
CA HIS A 102 11.75 0.59 20.36
C HIS A 102 12.42 0.29 19.01
N THR A 103 13.15 1.22 18.42
CA THR A 103 13.93 1.03 17.20
C THR A 103 15.42 1.23 17.44
N LEU A 104 16.29 0.46 16.77
CA LEU A 104 17.73 0.57 16.94
C LEU A 104 18.33 1.82 16.31
N SER A 105 17.69 2.36 15.27
CA SER A 105 18.17 3.53 14.56
C SER A 105 17.01 4.31 13.93
N TYR A 106 17.29 5.58 13.59
CA TYR A 106 16.33 6.39 12.85
C TYR A 106 16.01 5.81 11.46
N LEU A 107 16.95 5.08 10.85
CA LEU A 107 16.70 4.35 9.59
C LEU A 107 15.64 3.25 9.79
N ASP A 108 15.68 2.55 10.93
CA ASP A 108 14.69 1.52 11.26
C ASP A 108 13.31 2.14 11.48
N SER A 109 13.26 3.29 12.15
CA SER A 109 12.02 4.07 12.29
C SER A 109 11.45 4.50 10.94
N CYS A 110 12.30 4.97 10.02
CA CYS A 110 11.88 5.31 8.65
C CYS A 110 11.41 4.08 7.87
N PHE A 111 12.03 2.93 8.08
CA PHE A 111 11.64 1.68 7.46
C PHE A 111 10.23 1.26 7.88
N ASP A 112 9.93 1.28 9.18
CA ASP A 112 8.63 0.93 9.73
C ASP A 112 7.53 1.88 9.28
N VAL A 113 7.81 3.18 9.25
CA VAL A 113 6.87 4.19 8.76
C VAL A 113 6.65 4.08 7.26
N MET A 114 7.71 3.85 6.46
CA MET A 114 7.56 3.61 5.02
C MET A 114 6.70 2.38 4.79
N SER A 115 6.94 1.30 5.54
CA SER A 115 6.13 0.08 5.49
C SER A 115 4.65 0.34 5.84
N GLY A 116 4.40 1.12 6.88
CA GLY A 116 3.04 1.54 7.25
C GLY A 116 2.37 2.33 6.13
N PHE A 117 2.98 3.40 5.67
CA PHE A 117 2.42 4.24 4.62
C PHE A 117 2.20 3.50 3.30
N THR A 118 3.14 2.64 2.90
CA THR A 118 3.01 1.86 1.67
C THR A 118 2.11 0.63 1.83
N THR A 119 1.49 0.47 3.01
CA THR A 119 0.64 -0.67 3.35
C THR A 119 1.34 -2.02 3.16
N THR A 120 2.65 -2.07 3.46
CA THR A 120 3.44 -3.29 3.32
C THR A 120 3.34 -4.19 4.54
N GLY A 121 3.39 -3.64 5.76
CA GLY A 121 3.17 -4.42 6.97
C GLY A 121 4.40 -5.11 7.58
N VAL A 122 5.59 -4.98 6.99
CA VAL A 122 6.86 -5.43 7.61
C VAL A 122 7.37 -4.39 8.60
N PHE A 123 8.12 -4.80 9.62
CA PHE A 123 8.62 -3.90 10.65
C PHE A 123 9.95 -4.37 11.24
N LEU A 124 10.73 -3.41 11.75
CA LEU A 124 11.99 -3.61 12.47
C LEU A 124 11.88 -3.26 13.95
N LEU A 125 10.71 -2.82 14.37
CA LEU A 125 10.37 -2.44 15.72
C LEU A 125 10.57 -3.64 16.66
N GLN A 126 11.31 -3.42 17.75
CA GLN A 126 11.59 -4.46 18.73
C GLN A 126 10.52 -4.44 19.82
N ASP A 127 10.24 -5.59 20.36
CA ASP A 127 9.34 -5.77 21.49
C ASP A 127 7.94 -5.13 21.26
N LEU A 128 7.32 -5.51 20.15
CA LEU A 128 6.03 -4.96 19.71
C LEU A 128 4.93 -5.07 20.78
N ASP A 129 4.98 -6.11 21.61
CA ASP A 129 3.96 -6.38 22.62
C ASP A 129 4.01 -5.37 23.78
N HIS A 130 5.13 -4.64 23.97
CA HIS A 130 5.30 -3.59 25.00
C HIS A 130 5.29 -2.16 24.43
N VAL A 131 5.01 -2.01 23.14
CA VAL A 131 4.86 -0.69 22.53
C VAL A 131 3.64 0.03 23.10
N SER A 132 3.78 1.33 23.36
CA SER A 132 2.67 2.15 23.87
C SER A 132 1.44 2.10 22.96
N GLN A 133 0.24 2.21 23.55
CA GLN A 133 -1.00 2.25 22.79
C GLN A 133 -1.03 3.42 21.78
N ALA A 134 -0.44 4.56 22.12
CA ALA A 134 -0.36 5.71 21.24
C ALA A 134 0.52 5.44 20.00
N LEU A 135 1.69 4.80 20.18
CA LEU A 135 2.55 4.45 19.05
C LEU A 135 1.96 3.32 18.22
N ASN A 136 1.32 2.32 18.85
CA ASN A 136 0.65 1.24 18.14
C ASN A 136 -0.56 1.76 17.34
N PHE A 137 -1.34 2.69 17.91
CA PHE A 137 -2.39 3.41 17.20
C PHE A 137 -1.83 4.15 15.99
N TRP A 138 -0.70 4.86 16.16
CA TRP A 138 -0.05 5.59 15.07
C TRP A 138 0.37 4.65 13.93
N ARG A 139 0.93 3.47 14.23
CA ARG A 139 1.29 2.46 13.24
C ARG A 139 0.10 2.08 12.34
N HIS A 140 -1.05 1.79 12.95
CA HIS A 140 -2.25 1.37 12.24
C HIS A 140 -2.91 2.53 11.50
N LEU A 141 -2.91 3.72 12.08
CA LEU A 141 -3.38 4.93 11.41
C LEU A 141 -2.54 5.26 10.16
N LEU A 142 -1.21 5.08 10.22
CA LEU A 142 -0.34 5.27 9.06
C LEU A 142 -0.71 4.35 7.91
N THR A 143 -0.97 3.07 8.19
CA THR A 143 -1.36 2.11 7.16
C THR A 143 -2.77 2.41 6.62
N PHE A 144 -3.71 2.81 7.49
CA PHE A 144 -5.04 3.20 7.06
C PHE A 144 -5.02 4.42 6.14
N VAL A 145 -4.32 5.49 6.52
CA VAL A 145 -4.17 6.71 5.71
C VAL A 145 -3.39 6.42 4.42
N GLY A 146 -2.29 5.66 4.50
CA GLY A 146 -1.48 5.27 3.35
C GLY A 146 -2.26 4.45 2.32
N GLY A 147 -3.17 3.57 2.78
CA GLY A 147 -4.07 2.80 1.93
C GLY A 147 -5.02 3.69 1.13
N GLN A 148 -5.62 4.70 1.79
CA GLN A 148 -6.50 5.66 1.09
C GLN A 148 -5.70 6.60 0.17
N GLY A 149 -4.48 6.93 0.52
CA GLY A 149 -3.60 7.89 -0.15
C GLY A 149 -3.48 9.22 0.59
N MET A 150 -2.26 9.69 0.75
CA MET A 150 -1.98 10.94 1.47
C MET A 150 -2.50 12.17 0.72
N VAL A 151 -2.38 12.15 -0.61
CA VAL A 151 -2.92 13.23 -1.47
C VAL A 151 -4.44 13.21 -1.45
N VAL A 152 -5.06 12.03 -1.43
CA VAL A 152 -6.53 11.87 -1.30
C VAL A 152 -7.01 12.46 0.02
N LEU A 153 -6.28 12.23 1.12
CA LEU A 153 -6.56 12.86 2.42
C LEU A 153 -6.53 14.38 2.32
N ALA A 154 -5.44 14.93 1.78
CA ALA A 154 -5.27 16.37 1.66
C ALA A 154 -6.36 17.04 0.81
N LEU A 155 -6.72 16.43 -0.32
CA LEU A 155 -7.77 16.92 -1.22
C LEU A 155 -9.17 16.86 -0.59
N SER A 156 -9.40 15.88 0.30
CA SER A 156 -10.70 15.70 0.93
C SER A 156 -10.98 16.74 2.03
N PHE A 157 -9.99 16.98 2.89
CA PHE A 157 -10.22 17.68 4.15
C PHE A 157 -9.50 19.03 4.27
N PHE A 158 -8.30 19.16 3.72
CA PHE A 158 -7.43 20.30 4.06
C PHE A 158 -7.28 21.35 2.96
N VAL A 159 -7.61 21.05 1.72
CA VAL A 159 -7.40 21.95 0.60
C VAL A 159 -8.72 22.30 -0.06
N LYS A 160 -9.19 23.56 0.14
CA LYS A 160 -10.47 24.02 -0.41
C LYS A 160 -10.47 24.10 -1.92
N GLU A 161 -9.39 24.61 -2.53
CA GLU A 161 -9.22 24.73 -3.97
C GLU A 161 -7.76 24.47 -4.35
N MET A 162 -7.50 23.38 -5.05
CA MET A 162 -6.18 23.05 -5.57
C MET A 162 -6.24 23.05 -7.10
N GLY A 163 -5.73 24.11 -7.72
CA GLY A 163 -5.54 24.10 -9.17
C GLY A 163 -4.69 22.88 -9.56
N GLY A 164 -5.22 22.01 -10.44
CA GLY A 164 -4.51 20.80 -10.82
C GLY A 164 -4.70 19.60 -9.87
N ALA A 165 -5.71 19.58 -9.01
CA ALA A 165 -6.02 18.50 -8.09
C ALA A 165 -5.99 17.10 -8.75
N TYR A 166 -6.46 16.98 -9.98
CA TYR A 166 -6.41 15.73 -10.76
C TYR A 166 -4.97 15.24 -10.99
N LYS A 167 -4.01 16.15 -11.19
CA LYS A 167 -2.60 15.79 -11.44
C LYS A 167 -1.92 15.23 -10.20
N PHE A 168 -2.31 15.68 -9.02
CA PHE A 168 -1.84 15.12 -7.74
C PHE A 168 -2.48 13.77 -7.46
N TYR A 169 -3.77 13.64 -7.73
CA TYR A 169 -4.54 12.41 -7.56
C TYR A 169 -3.97 11.27 -8.42
N VAL A 170 -3.75 11.52 -9.71
CA VAL A 170 -3.10 10.55 -10.60
C VAL A 170 -1.65 10.29 -10.22
N GLY A 171 -0.94 11.29 -9.68
CA GLY A 171 0.43 11.14 -9.19
C GLY A 171 0.58 10.12 -8.06
N GLU A 172 -0.51 9.84 -7.35
CA GLU A 172 -0.59 8.82 -6.29
C GLU A 172 -1.12 7.46 -6.79
N GLY A 173 -1.17 7.24 -8.09
CA GLY A 173 -1.68 5.99 -8.68
C GLY A 173 -3.20 5.87 -8.70
N LYS A 174 -3.92 6.96 -8.50
CA LYS A 174 -5.38 7.01 -8.55
C LYS A 174 -5.84 7.65 -9.88
N ASP A 175 -6.52 6.95 -10.74
CA ASP A 175 -6.93 7.42 -12.07
C ASP A 175 -8.46 7.42 -12.30
N ILE A 176 -9.24 6.82 -11.40
CA ILE A 176 -10.67 6.70 -11.53
C ILE A 176 -11.39 7.84 -10.82
N ALA A 177 -12.20 8.58 -11.56
CA ALA A 177 -13.11 9.58 -11.01
C ALA A 177 -14.46 8.93 -10.69
N LEU A 178 -14.83 8.88 -9.40
CA LEU A 178 -16.14 8.38 -8.94
C LEU A 178 -17.26 9.39 -9.25
N VAL A 179 -16.95 10.65 -9.16
CA VAL A 179 -17.82 11.79 -9.47
C VAL A 179 -17.08 12.80 -10.32
N PRO A 180 -17.75 13.75 -11.01
CA PRO A 180 -17.12 14.67 -11.96
C PRO A 180 -15.95 15.50 -11.42
N ASN A 181 -15.85 15.64 -10.10
CA ASN A 181 -14.73 16.39 -9.48
C ASN A 181 -13.88 15.51 -8.57
N VAL A 182 -12.57 15.77 -8.54
CA VAL A 182 -11.60 14.98 -7.76
C VAL A 182 -11.83 15.09 -6.25
N LYS A 183 -12.23 16.26 -5.77
CA LYS A 183 -12.53 16.47 -4.35
C LYS A 183 -13.70 15.59 -3.90
N GLY A 184 -14.79 15.55 -4.66
CA GLY A 184 -15.94 14.70 -4.38
C GLY A 184 -15.55 13.21 -4.43
N THR A 185 -14.74 12.82 -5.43
CA THR A 185 -14.18 11.45 -5.52
C THR A 185 -13.39 11.11 -4.26
N SER A 186 -12.48 11.98 -3.84
CA SER A 186 -11.69 11.79 -2.61
C SER A 186 -12.58 11.69 -1.37
N GLN A 187 -13.62 12.52 -1.25
CA GLN A 187 -14.57 12.47 -0.16
C GLN A 187 -15.39 11.16 -0.14
N TRP A 188 -15.75 10.62 -1.31
CA TRP A 188 -16.43 9.33 -1.39
C TRP A 188 -15.53 8.17 -0.94
N ILE A 189 -14.25 8.17 -1.32
CA ILE A 189 -13.28 7.19 -0.83
C ILE A 189 -13.26 7.18 0.71
N TRP A 190 -13.18 8.37 1.33
CA TRP A 190 -13.18 8.48 2.80
C TRP A 190 -14.51 8.09 3.43
N LYS A 191 -15.65 8.46 2.84
CA LYS A 191 -16.97 8.04 3.34
C LYS A 191 -17.11 6.52 3.36
N ILE A 192 -16.74 5.85 2.27
CA ILE A 192 -16.77 4.39 2.17
C ILE A 192 -15.85 3.79 3.25
N SER A 193 -14.60 4.25 3.34
CA SER A 193 -13.64 3.71 4.29
C SER A 193 -14.04 3.92 5.75
N LEU A 194 -14.56 5.09 6.11
CA LEU A 194 -15.02 5.38 7.47
C LEU A 194 -16.29 4.59 7.83
N THR A 195 -17.18 4.35 6.87
CA THR A 195 -18.35 3.48 7.09
C THR A 195 -17.94 2.05 7.42
N PHE A 196 -17.01 1.50 6.62
CA PHE A 196 -16.48 0.17 6.89
C PHE A 196 -15.60 0.13 8.16
N LEU A 197 -14.88 1.22 8.50
CA LEU A 197 -14.15 1.34 9.76
C LEU A 197 -15.07 1.14 10.96
N LEU A 198 -16.21 1.81 10.97
CA LEU A 198 -17.18 1.65 12.06
C LEU A 198 -17.70 0.21 12.13
N ILE A 199 -18.16 -0.34 11.01
CA ILE A 199 -18.75 -1.70 10.97
C ILE A 199 -17.71 -2.75 11.36
N GLY A 200 -16.52 -2.70 10.76
CA GLY A 200 -15.50 -3.73 10.96
C GLY A 200 -14.86 -3.67 12.35
N THR A 201 -14.63 -2.46 12.88
CA THR A 201 -14.16 -2.30 14.25
C THR A 201 -15.16 -2.88 15.24
N VAL A 202 -16.46 -2.61 15.09
CA VAL A 202 -17.50 -3.15 15.99
C VAL A 202 -17.56 -4.68 15.90
N LEU A 203 -17.50 -5.26 14.71
CA LEU A 203 -17.52 -6.72 14.56
C LEU A 203 -16.29 -7.40 15.20
N LEU A 204 -15.10 -6.87 14.97
CA LEU A 204 -13.87 -7.40 15.56
C LEU A 204 -13.79 -7.12 17.08
N TRP A 205 -14.33 -6.00 17.53
CA TRP A 205 -14.44 -5.68 18.95
C TRP A 205 -15.32 -6.70 19.68
N ILE A 206 -16.52 -6.98 19.16
CA ILE A 206 -17.43 -7.99 19.73
C ILE A 206 -16.76 -9.35 19.74
N GLN A 207 -16.14 -9.76 18.62
CA GLN A 207 -15.44 -11.05 18.54
C GLN A 207 -14.26 -11.12 19.52
N GLY A 208 -13.51 -10.02 19.69
CA GLY A 208 -12.42 -9.94 20.69
C GLY A 208 -12.91 -10.12 22.13
N MET A 209 -14.08 -9.55 22.47
CA MET A 209 -14.71 -9.77 23.80
C MET A 209 -15.18 -11.23 23.97
N ILE A 210 -15.72 -11.86 22.94
CA ILE A 210 -16.08 -13.29 22.95
C ILE A 210 -14.86 -14.17 23.22
N LEU A 211 -13.69 -13.77 22.71
CA LEU A 211 -12.41 -14.47 22.94
C LEU A 211 -11.79 -14.20 24.33
N GLY A 212 -12.45 -13.37 25.16
CA GLY A 212 -12.02 -13.12 26.53
C GLY A 212 -11.10 -11.90 26.70
N LEU A 213 -10.88 -11.09 25.66
CA LEU A 213 -10.19 -9.81 25.82
C LEU A 213 -11.06 -8.84 26.62
N ASN A 214 -10.43 -8.02 27.46
CA ASN A 214 -11.19 -6.98 28.15
C ASN A 214 -11.75 -5.97 27.12
N PRO A 215 -12.88 -5.28 27.41
CA PRO A 215 -13.56 -4.45 26.43
C PRO A 215 -12.71 -3.36 25.81
N VAL A 216 -11.79 -2.75 26.55
CA VAL A 216 -10.92 -1.68 26.06
C VAL A 216 -9.84 -2.25 25.13
N SER A 217 -9.15 -3.31 25.53
CA SER A 217 -8.18 -4.00 24.66
C SER A 217 -8.85 -4.56 23.42
N ALA A 218 -10.02 -5.19 23.56
CA ALA A 218 -10.79 -5.71 22.43
C ALA A 218 -11.14 -4.61 21.41
N PHE A 219 -11.47 -3.40 21.90
CA PHE A 219 -11.72 -2.24 21.03
C PHE A 219 -10.47 -1.84 20.23
N TYR A 220 -9.33 -1.66 20.90
CA TYR A 220 -8.07 -1.32 20.22
C TYR A 220 -7.65 -2.40 19.22
N HIS A 221 -7.72 -3.67 19.61
CA HIS A 221 -7.42 -4.79 18.71
C HIS A 221 -8.37 -4.81 17.50
N GLY A 222 -9.67 -4.62 17.71
CA GLY A 222 -10.66 -4.55 16.63
C GLY A 222 -10.39 -3.40 15.66
N LEU A 223 -10.05 -2.21 16.18
CA LEU A 223 -9.70 -1.04 15.39
C LEU A 223 -8.43 -1.29 14.55
N TYR A 224 -7.36 -1.75 15.19
CA TYR A 224 -6.06 -1.98 14.55
C TYR A 224 -6.13 -3.05 13.46
N ILE A 225 -6.74 -4.18 13.75
CA ILE A 225 -6.89 -5.26 12.77
C ILE A 225 -7.80 -4.83 11.61
N PHE A 226 -8.88 -4.06 11.91
CA PHE A 226 -9.70 -3.51 10.82
C PHE A 226 -8.92 -2.53 9.95
N GLU A 227 -8.21 -1.56 10.54
CA GLU A 227 -7.41 -0.58 9.79
C GLU A 227 -6.41 -1.27 8.86
N ALA A 228 -5.71 -2.28 9.37
CA ALA A 228 -4.75 -3.06 8.60
C ALA A 228 -5.40 -3.97 7.55
N ALA A 229 -6.54 -4.59 7.84
CA ALA A 229 -7.29 -5.41 6.88
C ALA A 229 -7.82 -4.57 5.72
N TRP A 230 -8.56 -3.50 6.02
CA TRP A 230 -9.16 -2.62 5.02
C TRP A 230 -8.13 -1.94 4.13
N SER A 231 -7.03 -1.48 4.72
CA SER A 231 -5.94 -0.88 3.98
C SER A 231 -5.03 -1.89 3.28
N THR A 232 -5.30 -3.19 3.44
CA THR A 232 -4.44 -4.28 2.96
C THR A 232 -2.98 -4.10 3.41
N GLY A 233 -2.78 -3.76 4.70
CA GLY A 233 -1.48 -3.35 5.22
C GLY A 233 -0.85 -4.28 6.25
N GLY A 234 -1.56 -5.32 6.71
CA GLY A 234 -1.05 -6.46 7.45
C GLY A 234 -0.45 -6.23 8.83
N PHE A 235 -0.40 -5.00 9.32
CA PHE A 235 0.03 -4.75 10.69
C PHE A 235 -0.93 -5.37 11.71
N ALA A 236 -0.37 -5.85 12.80
CA ALA A 236 -1.13 -6.32 13.96
C ALA A 236 -0.57 -5.71 15.23
N PRO A 237 -1.39 -5.60 16.30
CA PRO A 237 -0.93 -5.06 17.58
C PRO A 237 0.09 -5.95 18.28
N ASN A 238 0.14 -7.23 17.94
CA ASN A 238 1.00 -8.24 18.55
C ASN A 238 1.97 -8.85 17.54
N LEU A 239 3.12 -9.32 18.03
CA LEU A 239 4.16 -9.95 17.21
C LEU A 239 3.65 -11.20 16.45
N GLN A 240 2.73 -11.95 17.06
CA GLN A 240 2.16 -13.17 16.46
C GLN A 240 1.15 -12.90 15.33
N ASN A 241 0.89 -11.64 14.98
CA ASN A 241 -0.06 -11.25 13.95
C ASN A 241 -1.48 -11.83 14.23
N ILE A 242 -2.23 -12.26 13.22
CA ILE A 242 -3.57 -12.86 13.39
C ILE A 242 -3.53 -14.17 14.19
N MET A 243 -2.40 -14.86 14.20
CA MET A 243 -2.24 -16.08 14.97
C MET A 243 -2.46 -15.88 16.48
N TYR A 244 -2.25 -14.63 16.99
CA TYR A 244 -2.50 -14.27 18.39
C TYR A 244 -3.91 -14.65 18.89
N TYR A 245 -4.89 -14.51 18.02
CA TYR A 245 -6.30 -14.73 18.41
C TYR A 245 -6.71 -16.20 18.45
N HIS A 246 -5.98 -17.10 17.79
CA HIS A 246 -6.26 -18.55 17.70
C HIS A 246 -7.71 -18.92 17.34
N ASP A 247 -8.43 -18.00 16.65
CA ASP A 247 -9.85 -18.12 16.37
C ASP A 247 -10.17 -18.01 14.89
N PHE A 248 -10.90 -19.00 14.38
CA PHE A 248 -11.29 -19.06 12.98
C PHE A 248 -12.27 -17.95 12.58
N SER A 249 -13.18 -17.56 13.46
CA SER A 249 -14.16 -16.50 13.18
C SER A 249 -13.46 -15.14 13.06
N TYR A 250 -12.47 -14.87 13.91
CA TYR A 250 -11.66 -13.66 13.84
C TYR A 250 -10.87 -13.58 12.54
N GLU A 251 -10.26 -14.72 12.12
CA GLU A 251 -9.56 -14.83 10.83
C GLU A 251 -10.51 -14.56 9.65
N ILE A 252 -11.73 -15.13 9.65
CA ILE A 252 -12.71 -14.94 8.58
C ILE A 252 -13.21 -13.50 8.51
N ILE A 253 -13.50 -12.86 9.65
CA ILE A 253 -13.91 -11.45 9.66
C ILE A 253 -12.81 -10.58 9.04
N GLY A 254 -11.55 -10.75 9.47
CA GLY A 254 -10.40 -10.06 8.89
C GLY A 254 -10.26 -10.33 7.39
N MET A 255 -10.43 -11.59 6.96
CA MET A 255 -10.35 -12.01 5.56
C MET A 255 -11.39 -11.32 4.68
N VAL A 256 -12.63 -11.21 5.13
CA VAL A 256 -13.67 -10.49 4.40
C VAL A 256 -13.26 -9.04 4.16
N PHE A 257 -12.72 -8.36 5.19
CA PHE A 257 -12.36 -6.96 5.07
C PHE A 257 -11.11 -6.75 4.20
N PHE A 258 -10.12 -7.60 4.25
CA PHE A 258 -8.96 -7.42 3.36
C PHE A 258 -9.29 -7.76 1.90
N ILE A 259 -10.18 -8.71 1.61
CA ILE A 259 -10.66 -8.97 0.26
C ILE A 259 -11.44 -7.76 -0.27
N ILE A 260 -12.39 -7.24 0.51
CA ILE A 260 -13.19 -6.07 0.13
C ILE A 260 -12.28 -4.84 -0.05
N GLY A 261 -11.33 -4.59 0.86
CA GLY A 261 -10.38 -3.48 0.78
C GLY A 261 -9.48 -3.54 -0.46
N SER A 262 -9.17 -4.75 -0.95
CA SER A 262 -8.38 -4.94 -2.17
C SER A 262 -9.10 -4.61 -3.48
N PHE A 263 -10.42 -4.39 -3.43
CA PHE A 263 -11.20 -4.01 -4.61
C PHE A 263 -11.23 -2.49 -4.83
N ASN A 264 -11.44 -2.11 -6.07
CA ASN A 264 -11.52 -0.74 -6.53
C ASN A 264 -12.64 0.05 -5.83
N PHE A 265 -12.34 1.26 -5.36
CA PHE A 265 -13.35 2.16 -4.77
C PHE A 265 -14.52 2.47 -5.73
N GLY A 266 -14.26 2.42 -7.04
CA GLY A 266 -15.32 2.52 -8.05
C GLY A 266 -16.34 1.40 -7.99
N LEU A 267 -15.92 0.17 -7.67
CA LEU A 267 -16.83 -0.97 -7.47
C LEU A 267 -17.69 -0.78 -6.22
N HIS A 268 -17.10 -0.32 -5.12
CA HIS A 268 -17.86 0.00 -3.90
C HIS A 268 -18.89 1.09 -4.16
N TYR A 269 -18.50 2.14 -4.88
CA TYR A 269 -19.41 3.22 -5.25
C TYR A 269 -20.54 2.72 -6.14
N ALA A 270 -20.25 1.94 -7.18
CA ALA A 270 -21.25 1.35 -8.06
C ALA A 270 -22.23 0.43 -7.31
N PHE A 271 -21.72 -0.37 -6.36
CA PHE A 271 -22.55 -1.22 -5.51
C PHE A 271 -23.52 -0.40 -4.62
N ILE A 272 -23.03 0.67 -4.00
CA ILE A 272 -23.86 1.60 -3.19
C ILE A 272 -24.93 2.27 -4.05
N GLN A 273 -24.62 2.59 -5.32
CA GLN A 273 -25.56 3.15 -6.28
C GLN A 273 -26.55 2.11 -6.86
N GLY A 274 -26.52 0.85 -6.39
CA GLY A 274 -27.42 -0.21 -6.81
C GLY A 274 -26.98 -1.01 -8.05
N ASN A 275 -25.84 -0.67 -8.67
CA ASN A 275 -25.29 -1.42 -9.83
C ASN A 275 -24.47 -2.63 -9.39
N ARG A 276 -25.14 -3.66 -8.83
CA ARG A 276 -24.47 -4.89 -8.35
C ARG A 276 -23.88 -5.74 -9.48
N LYS A 277 -24.38 -5.59 -10.72
CA LYS A 277 -23.90 -6.35 -11.89
C LYS A 277 -22.48 -5.95 -12.29
N GLU A 278 -22.04 -4.75 -11.92
CA GLU A 278 -20.70 -4.26 -12.17
C GLU A 278 -19.62 -5.21 -11.61
N PHE A 279 -19.86 -5.75 -10.41
CA PHE A 279 -18.92 -6.64 -9.75
C PHE A 279 -18.57 -7.88 -10.59
N PHE A 280 -19.54 -8.48 -11.28
CA PHE A 280 -19.33 -9.69 -12.08
C PHE A 280 -18.79 -9.44 -13.49
N LYS A 281 -18.89 -8.21 -13.98
CA LYS A 281 -18.43 -7.84 -15.34
C LYS A 281 -17.03 -7.24 -15.35
N ASN A 282 -16.57 -6.75 -14.20
CA ASN A 282 -15.33 -6.01 -14.10
C ASN A 282 -14.11 -6.91 -14.34
N ILE A 283 -13.22 -6.48 -15.23
CA ILE A 283 -12.00 -7.22 -15.59
C ILE A 283 -11.10 -7.48 -14.39
N GLU A 284 -11.07 -6.58 -13.40
CA GLU A 284 -10.23 -6.74 -12.20
C GLU A 284 -10.75 -7.85 -11.30
N VAL A 285 -12.07 -7.92 -11.07
CA VAL A 285 -12.69 -8.98 -10.27
C VAL A 285 -12.50 -10.33 -10.94
N ILE A 286 -12.66 -10.39 -12.27
CA ILE A 286 -12.41 -11.61 -13.03
C ILE A 286 -10.94 -12.04 -12.91
N SER A 287 -10.00 -11.10 -13.10
CA SER A 287 -8.56 -11.37 -12.98
C SER A 287 -8.21 -11.86 -11.57
N PHE A 288 -8.70 -11.17 -10.53
CA PHE A 288 -8.50 -11.57 -9.14
C PHE A 288 -9.03 -12.98 -8.87
N THR A 289 -10.25 -13.27 -9.28
CA THR A 289 -10.89 -14.58 -9.04
C THR A 289 -10.12 -15.70 -9.74
N VAL A 290 -9.74 -15.50 -10.99
CA VAL A 290 -9.02 -16.52 -11.77
C VAL A 290 -7.63 -16.77 -11.19
N THR A 291 -6.86 -15.72 -10.90
CA THR A 291 -5.49 -15.87 -10.39
C THR A 291 -5.47 -16.40 -8.96
N SER A 292 -6.34 -15.93 -8.08
CA SER A 292 -6.41 -16.41 -6.69
C SER A 292 -6.86 -17.89 -6.62
N LEU A 293 -7.84 -18.28 -7.45
CA LEU A 293 -8.29 -19.66 -7.52
C LEU A 293 -7.18 -20.58 -8.05
N LEU A 294 -6.53 -20.21 -9.16
CA LEU A 294 -5.46 -20.99 -9.76
C LEU A 294 -4.31 -21.22 -8.77
N LEU A 295 -3.84 -20.16 -8.11
CA LEU A 295 -2.73 -20.23 -7.16
C LEU A 295 -3.13 -20.96 -5.88
N SER A 296 -4.38 -20.83 -5.41
CA SER A 296 -4.89 -21.61 -4.28
C SER A 296 -4.93 -23.11 -4.58
N VAL A 297 -5.39 -23.49 -5.77
CA VAL A 297 -5.39 -24.90 -6.19
C VAL A 297 -3.98 -25.46 -6.26
N LEU A 298 -3.02 -24.71 -6.81
CA LEU A 298 -1.62 -25.12 -6.87
C LEU A 298 -1.01 -25.29 -5.46
N ALA A 299 -1.25 -24.34 -4.55
CA ALA A 299 -0.74 -24.41 -3.18
C ALA A 299 -1.38 -25.56 -2.39
N VAL A 300 -2.70 -25.74 -2.50
CA VAL A 300 -3.42 -26.88 -1.87
C VAL A 300 -2.91 -28.20 -2.40
N PHE A 301 -2.69 -28.32 -3.72
CA PHE A 301 -2.12 -29.54 -4.31
C PHE A 301 -0.72 -29.83 -3.76
N ALA A 302 0.15 -28.82 -3.67
CA ALA A 302 1.49 -28.97 -3.12
C ALA A 302 1.47 -29.45 -1.66
N LEU A 303 0.66 -28.82 -0.80
CA LEU A 303 0.66 -29.12 0.63
C LEU A 303 -0.15 -30.35 1.00
N LYS A 304 -1.20 -30.68 0.24
CA LYS A 304 -1.91 -31.97 0.42
C LYS A 304 -0.99 -33.15 0.20
N ASN A 305 -0.15 -33.11 -0.82
CA ASN A 305 0.79 -34.16 -1.14
C ASN A 305 1.96 -34.24 -0.15
N SER A 306 2.26 -33.20 0.60
CA SER A 306 3.27 -33.23 1.68
C SER A 306 2.80 -33.93 2.95
N GLY A 307 1.49 -34.17 3.10
CA GLY A 307 0.90 -34.75 4.30
C GLY A 307 0.84 -33.83 5.54
N MET A 308 1.23 -32.57 5.39
CA MET A 308 1.29 -31.61 6.51
C MET A 308 -0.09 -31.24 7.08
N TYR A 309 -1.08 -31.14 6.21
CA TYR A 309 -2.45 -30.80 6.58
C TYR A 309 -3.39 -31.92 6.12
N SER A 310 -3.95 -32.65 7.09
CA SER A 310 -4.73 -33.87 6.81
C SER A 310 -6.17 -33.60 6.45
N ASP A 311 -6.73 -32.47 6.85
CA ASP A 311 -8.14 -32.11 6.69
C ASP A 311 -8.38 -30.85 5.83
N ALA A 312 -9.58 -30.77 5.27
CA ALA A 312 -9.95 -29.66 4.39
C ALA A 312 -9.99 -28.30 5.11
N ILE A 313 -10.36 -28.29 6.39
CA ILE A 313 -10.42 -27.06 7.19
C ILE A 313 -9.00 -26.55 7.46
N GLY A 314 -8.06 -27.43 7.80
CA GLY A 314 -6.65 -27.09 7.98
C GLY A 314 -6.03 -26.54 6.69
N LEU A 315 -6.30 -27.18 5.54
CA LEU A 315 -5.85 -26.69 4.24
C LEU A 315 -6.44 -25.31 3.90
N PHE A 316 -7.74 -25.11 4.12
CA PHE A 316 -8.36 -23.81 3.90
C PHE A 316 -7.75 -22.75 4.83
N ARG A 317 -7.71 -23.01 6.12
CA ARG A 317 -7.26 -22.08 7.15
C ARG A 317 -5.80 -21.71 7.01
N ARG A 318 -4.92 -22.67 6.69
CA ARG A 318 -3.45 -22.46 6.64
C ARG A 318 -2.93 -22.13 5.25
N VAL A 319 -3.54 -22.67 4.21
CA VAL A 319 -3.05 -22.48 2.84
C VAL A 319 -3.83 -21.38 2.13
N VAL A 320 -5.15 -21.55 1.99
CA VAL A 320 -5.98 -20.61 1.23
C VAL A 320 -6.01 -19.22 1.88
N TYR A 321 -6.13 -19.16 3.22
CA TYR A 321 -6.09 -17.89 3.94
C TYR A 321 -4.79 -17.11 3.68
N ASN A 322 -3.62 -17.74 3.88
CA ASN A 322 -2.33 -17.05 3.67
C ASN A 322 -2.13 -16.67 2.20
N LEU A 323 -2.59 -17.49 1.27
CA LEU A 323 -2.49 -17.18 -0.15
C LEU A 323 -3.42 -16.04 -0.55
N LEU A 324 -4.65 -15.97 -0.04
CA LEU A 324 -5.55 -14.83 -0.26
C LEU A 324 -5.00 -13.57 0.39
N SER A 325 -4.44 -13.66 1.59
CA SER A 325 -3.76 -12.56 2.26
C SER A 325 -2.57 -12.05 1.43
N ALA A 326 -1.77 -12.95 0.85
CA ALA A 326 -0.68 -12.60 -0.06
C ALA A 326 -1.19 -11.95 -1.36
N HIS A 327 -2.23 -12.51 -1.97
CA HIS A 327 -2.78 -12.04 -3.24
C HIS A 327 -3.49 -10.67 -3.12
N THR A 328 -4.17 -10.43 -2.01
CA THR A 328 -4.73 -9.10 -1.71
C THR A 328 -3.69 -8.08 -1.28
N THR A 329 -2.43 -8.50 -1.18
CA THR A 329 -1.30 -7.73 -0.65
C THR A 329 -1.51 -7.24 0.79
N THR A 330 -2.19 -8.04 1.63
CA THR A 330 -2.48 -7.69 3.01
C THR A 330 -1.37 -8.10 3.96
N GLY A 331 -0.85 -9.33 3.85
CA GLY A 331 0.24 -9.82 4.67
C GLY A 331 -0.15 -10.31 6.07
N PHE A 332 -1.42 -10.49 6.36
CA PHE A 332 -1.83 -11.22 7.57
C PHE A 332 -1.41 -12.68 7.47
N GLY A 333 -0.69 -13.16 8.50
CA GLY A 333 -0.27 -14.55 8.62
C GLY A 333 -0.87 -15.25 9.82
N ASN A 334 -1.38 -16.46 9.63
CA ASN A 334 -1.84 -17.33 10.71
C ASN A 334 -0.94 -18.59 10.87
N ILE A 335 0.27 -18.51 10.31
CA ILE A 335 1.39 -19.45 10.50
C ILE A 335 2.67 -18.62 10.74
N PHE A 336 3.67 -19.26 11.37
CA PHE A 336 4.96 -18.58 11.59
C PHE A 336 5.73 -18.38 10.28
N ALA A 337 6.47 -17.29 10.18
CA ALA A 337 7.24 -16.92 8.99
C ALA A 337 8.11 -18.08 8.45
N ARG A 338 8.86 -18.75 9.32
CA ARG A 338 9.74 -19.86 8.91
C ARG A 338 9.01 -21.11 8.42
N GLN A 339 7.72 -21.29 8.76
CA GLN A 339 6.92 -22.42 8.28
C GLN A 339 6.75 -22.37 6.75
N PHE A 340 6.70 -21.19 6.13
CA PHE A 340 6.68 -21.11 4.68
C PHE A 340 7.87 -21.84 4.04
N VAL A 341 9.08 -21.60 4.55
CA VAL A 341 10.30 -22.20 4.03
C VAL A 341 10.39 -23.70 4.36
N LEU A 342 10.01 -24.08 5.59
CA LEU A 342 10.18 -25.44 6.08
C LEU A 342 9.11 -26.42 5.58
N GLU A 343 7.87 -25.92 5.38
CA GLU A 343 6.70 -26.79 5.19
C GLU A 343 6.10 -26.70 3.79
N TRP A 344 6.19 -25.54 3.12
CA TRP A 344 5.45 -25.32 1.87
C TRP A 344 6.13 -25.92 0.63
N GLY A 345 7.40 -26.32 0.73
CA GLY A 345 8.18 -26.86 -0.40
C GLY A 345 8.29 -25.89 -1.58
N GLY A 346 8.97 -26.27 -2.64
CA GLY A 346 9.25 -25.38 -3.78
C GLY A 346 7.99 -24.89 -4.50
N LEU A 347 7.00 -25.75 -4.73
CA LEU A 347 5.78 -25.39 -5.46
C LEU A 347 4.86 -24.47 -4.61
N GLY A 348 4.72 -24.76 -3.31
CA GLY A 348 3.94 -23.92 -2.41
C GLY A 348 4.57 -22.54 -2.25
N MET A 349 5.89 -22.46 -2.06
CA MET A 349 6.65 -21.22 -2.01
C MET A 349 6.54 -20.42 -3.31
N ALA A 350 6.60 -21.07 -4.47
CA ALA A 350 6.41 -20.40 -5.77
C ALA A 350 4.99 -19.84 -5.88
N ALA A 351 3.96 -20.59 -5.49
CA ALA A 351 2.57 -20.16 -5.56
C ALA A 351 2.33 -18.90 -4.72
N ILE A 352 2.81 -18.87 -3.46
CA ILE A 352 2.62 -17.69 -2.60
C ILE A 352 3.49 -16.51 -3.04
N THR A 353 4.71 -16.74 -3.51
CA THR A 353 5.59 -15.68 -4.05
C THR A 353 4.96 -15.02 -5.28
N ILE A 354 4.39 -15.80 -6.20
CA ILE A 354 3.66 -15.26 -7.36
C ILE A 354 2.40 -14.51 -6.90
N SER A 355 1.68 -15.03 -5.89
CA SER A 355 0.53 -14.32 -5.31
C SER A 355 0.89 -12.94 -4.79
N MET A 356 2.04 -12.78 -4.14
CA MET A 356 2.52 -11.50 -3.63
C MET A 356 2.85 -10.49 -4.73
N LEU A 357 3.29 -10.95 -5.89
CA LEU A 357 3.55 -10.09 -7.05
C LEU A 357 2.27 -9.66 -7.77
N ILE A 358 1.22 -10.50 -7.75
CA ILE A 358 -0.08 -10.19 -8.34
C ILE A 358 -0.94 -9.53 -7.27
N GLY A 359 -1.14 -8.22 -7.39
CA GLY A 359 -1.89 -7.44 -6.40
C GLY A 359 -3.39 -7.33 -6.68
N GLY A 360 -4.05 -6.52 -5.85
CA GLY A 360 -5.49 -6.26 -5.99
C GLY A 360 -5.84 -5.32 -7.15
N SER A 361 -6.98 -4.64 -7.03
CA SER A 361 -7.50 -3.75 -8.07
C SER A 361 -6.74 -2.41 -8.15
N ALA A 362 -6.74 -1.79 -9.32
CA ALA A 362 -6.36 -0.38 -9.47
C ALA A 362 -7.29 0.52 -8.65
N CYS A 363 -6.79 1.65 -8.16
CA CYS A 363 -7.56 2.54 -7.27
C CYS A 363 -8.15 1.84 -6.03
N SER A 364 -7.52 0.78 -5.54
CA SER A 364 -7.78 0.15 -4.24
C SER A 364 -6.69 0.54 -3.23
N THR A 365 -6.72 -0.11 -2.08
CA THR A 365 -5.67 -0.01 -1.07
C THR A 365 -4.48 -0.93 -1.35
N ALA A 366 -4.67 -2.00 -2.13
CA ALA A 366 -3.68 -3.03 -2.42
C ALA A 366 -2.47 -2.53 -3.24
N GLY A 367 -1.34 -3.20 -3.10
CA GLY A 367 -0.10 -3.03 -3.86
C GLY A 367 0.01 -3.95 -5.08
N GLY A 368 1.22 -4.32 -5.48
CA GLY A 368 1.54 -5.28 -6.52
C GLY A 368 1.11 -4.91 -7.95
N ILE A 369 1.26 -5.86 -8.86
CA ILE A 369 0.79 -5.74 -10.25
C ILE A 369 -0.74 -5.79 -10.24
N LYS A 370 -1.38 -4.67 -10.56
CA LYS A 370 -2.83 -4.53 -10.48
C LYS A 370 -3.57 -5.51 -11.41
N GLY A 371 -4.69 -6.05 -10.91
CA GLY A 371 -5.57 -6.95 -11.66
C GLY A 371 -6.01 -6.39 -13.02
N LEU A 372 -6.17 -5.07 -13.12
CA LEU A 372 -6.45 -4.38 -14.38
C LEU A 372 -5.35 -4.65 -15.43
N ARG A 373 -4.08 -4.52 -15.06
CA ARG A 373 -2.95 -4.75 -15.97
C ARG A 373 -2.83 -6.20 -16.38
N MET A 374 -3.02 -7.12 -15.44
CA MET A 374 -3.07 -8.55 -15.73
C MET A 374 -4.16 -8.88 -16.74
N GLY A 375 -5.37 -8.34 -16.54
CA GLY A 375 -6.49 -8.54 -17.44
C GLY A 375 -6.29 -7.91 -18.83
N ILE A 376 -5.72 -6.70 -18.91
CA ILE A 376 -5.41 -6.02 -20.18
C ILE A 376 -4.38 -6.83 -20.97
N VAL A 377 -3.28 -7.24 -20.35
CA VAL A 377 -2.21 -7.99 -21.01
C VAL A 377 -2.71 -9.36 -21.46
N ALA A 378 -3.43 -10.11 -20.60
CA ALA A 378 -4.00 -11.40 -20.97
C ALA A 378 -4.99 -11.30 -22.14
N LYS A 379 -5.89 -10.31 -22.14
CA LYS A 379 -6.80 -10.05 -23.26
C LYS A 379 -6.06 -9.61 -24.51
N GLY A 380 -5.06 -8.75 -24.40
CA GLY A 380 -4.26 -8.30 -25.53
C GLY A 380 -3.61 -9.48 -26.25
N ILE A 381 -2.89 -10.34 -25.51
CA ILE A 381 -2.27 -11.56 -26.07
C ILE A 381 -3.33 -12.46 -26.71
N TYR A 382 -4.46 -12.69 -26.03
CA TYR A 382 -5.55 -13.50 -26.59
C TYR A 382 -6.08 -12.92 -27.92
N TYR A 383 -6.21 -11.60 -28.02
CA TYR A 383 -6.70 -10.95 -29.22
C TYR A 383 -5.69 -10.98 -30.37
N ASP A 384 -4.40 -10.84 -30.07
CA ASP A 384 -3.33 -10.96 -31.07
C ASP A 384 -3.31 -12.37 -31.67
N ILE A 385 -3.38 -13.40 -30.82
CA ILE A 385 -3.48 -14.80 -31.27
C ILE A 385 -4.75 -14.99 -32.16
N LYS A 386 -5.89 -14.47 -31.69
CA LYS A 386 -7.14 -14.59 -32.43
C LYS A 386 -7.14 -13.85 -33.78
N LYS A 387 -6.44 -12.72 -33.88
CA LYS A 387 -6.23 -11.97 -35.10
C LYS A 387 -5.43 -12.80 -36.11
N ILE A 388 -4.32 -13.40 -35.66
CA ILE A 388 -3.49 -14.28 -36.50
C ILE A 388 -4.28 -15.47 -37.02
N ILE A 389 -5.07 -16.16 -36.17
CA ILE A 389 -5.83 -17.34 -36.56
C ILE A 389 -6.93 -16.99 -37.58
N LYS A 390 -7.54 -15.79 -37.49
CA LYS A 390 -8.70 -15.41 -38.33
C LYS A 390 -8.33 -14.65 -39.59
N GLY A 391 -7.06 -14.25 -39.76
CA GLY A 391 -6.58 -13.43 -40.88
C GLY A 391 -6.93 -11.93 -40.74
N ASP A 392 -6.21 -11.09 -41.49
CA ASP A 392 -6.22 -9.62 -41.32
C ASP A 392 -7.47 -8.88 -41.85
N ASN A 393 -8.41 -9.56 -42.48
CA ASN A 393 -9.54 -8.91 -43.18
C ASN A 393 -10.69 -8.42 -42.29
N SER A 394 -10.57 -8.50 -40.95
CA SER A 394 -11.65 -8.04 -40.06
C SER A 394 -11.17 -6.94 -39.13
N VAL A 395 -11.60 -5.70 -39.35
CA VAL A 395 -11.46 -4.61 -38.37
C VAL A 395 -12.41 -4.89 -37.22
N ARG A 396 -11.86 -5.31 -36.07
CA ARG A 396 -12.62 -5.52 -34.83
C ARG A 396 -12.09 -4.61 -33.74
N VAL A 397 -12.99 -3.87 -33.10
CA VAL A 397 -12.71 -3.10 -31.90
C VAL A 397 -12.82 -4.05 -30.71
N PHE A 398 -11.69 -4.33 -30.08
CA PHE A 398 -11.65 -5.13 -28.85
C PHE A 398 -11.94 -4.26 -27.64
N LYS A 399 -12.75 -4.77 -26.71
CA LYS A 399 -13.18 -4.04 -25.51
C LYS A 399 -12.93 -4.85 -24.25
N TYR A 400 -12.69 -4.14 -23.16
CA TYR A 400 -12.72 -4.69 -21.80
C TYR A 400 -13.64 -3.84 -20.92
N HIS A 401 -14.25 -4.46 -19.92
CA HIS A 401 -15.16 -3.77 -19.01
C HIS A 401 -14.45 -3.43 -17.70
N HIS A 402 -14.36 -2.14 -17.39
CA HIS A 402 -13.79 -1.61 -16.15
C HIS A 402 -14.58 -0.37 -15.75
N ILE A 403 -15.64 -0.55 -14.94
CA ILE A 403 -16.68 0.43 -14.59
C ILE A 403 -17.48 0.87 -15.82
N LYS A 404 -16.87 0.97 -16.96
CA LYS A 404 -17.46 1.21 -18.30
C LYS A 404 -16.69 0.43 -19.36
N ASP A 405 -17.33 0.22 -20.49
CA ASP A 405 -16.64 -0.40 -21.61
C ASP A 405 -15.55 0.52 -22.16
N GLN A 406 -14.36 -0.03 -22.24
CA GLN A 406 -13.17 0.66 -22.77
C GLN A 406 -12.61 -0.10 -23.96
N VAL A 407 -12.06 0.65 -24.92
CA VAL A 407 -11.37 0.05 -26.08
C VAL A 407 -9.98 -0.40 -25.63
N LEU A 408 -9.63 -1.63 -25.98
CA LEU A 408 -8.27 -2.14 -25.80
C LEU A 408 -7.44 -1.72 -27.00
N ASP A 409 -6.73 -0.62 -26.86
CA ASP A 409 -5.78 -0.10 -27.84
C ASP A 409 -4.33 -0.47 -27.50
N ASP A 410 -3.44 -0.27 -28.46
CA ASP A 410 -2.01 -0.53 -28.29
C ASP A 410 -1.36 0.34 -27.20
N ALA A 411 -1.90 1.53 -26.93
CA ALA A 411 -1.37 2.42 -25.91
C ALA A 411 -1.65 1.86 -24.51
N ALA A 412 -2.89 1.40 -24.26
CA ALA A 412 -3.26 0.77 -22.99
C ALA A 412 -2.47 -0.53 -22.75
N PHE A 413 -2.32 -1.36 -23.81
CA PHE A 413 -1.53 -2.58 -23.73
C PHE A 413 -0.06 -2.30 -23.38
N ARG A 414 0.60 -1.38 -24.12
CA ARG A 414 2.00 -1.00 -23.86
C ARG A 414 2.20 -0.40 -22.47
N ALA A 415 1.27 0.44 -22.00
CA ALA A 415 1.35 1.01 -20.66
C ALA A 415 1.25 -0.08 -19.57
N ALA A 416 0.29 -1.00 -19.71
CA ALA A 416 0.12 -2.11 -18.78
C ALA A 416 1.36 -3.05 -18.76
N ALA A 417 1.82 -3.47 -19.94
CA ALA A 417 2.98 -4.34 -20.09
C ALA A 417 4.27 -3.66 -19.57
N GLY A 418 4.46 -2.37 -19.85
CA GLY A 418 5.62 -1.60 -19.39
C GLY A 418 5.73 -1.57 -17.85
N ILE A 419 4.64 -1.34 -17.15
CA ILE A 419 4.63 -1.36 -15.67
C ILE A 419 4.88 -2.78 -15.15
N MET A 420 4.31 -3.81 -15.77
CA MET A 420 4.57 -5.21 -15.38
C MET A 420 6.06 -5.56 -15.52
N ILE A 421 6.70 -5.14 -16.63
CA ILE A 421 8.14 -5.33 -16.84
C ILE A 421 8.95 -4.63 -15.74
N LEU A 422 8.59 -3.41 -15.36
CA LEU A 422 9.27 -2.68 -14.27
C LEU A 422 9.15 -3.40 -12.92
N TYR A 423 8.00 -4.00 -12.61
CA TYR A 423 7.86 -4.84 -11.41
C TYR A 423 8.74 -6.09 -11.46
N ILE A 424 8.79 -6.77 -12.61
CA ILE A 424 9.65 -7.95 -12.80
C ILE A 424 11.14 -7.57 -12.67
N LEU A 425 11.55 -6.43 -13.22
CA LEU A 425 12.92 -5.92 -13.08
C LEU A 425 13.25 -5.56 -11.64
N LEU A 426 12.35 -4.86 -10.93
CA LEU A 426 12.52 -4.53 -9.52
C LEU A 426 12.67 -5.81 -8.67
N PHE A 427 11.83 -6.80 -8.90
CA PHE A 427 11.89 -8.09 -8.26
C PHE A 427 13.23 -8.80 -8.55
N ALA A 428 13.62 -8.92 -9.81
CA ALA A 428 14.86 -9.61 -10.20
C ALA A 428 16.11 -8.93 -9.59
N VAL A 429 16.21 -7.60 -9.67
CA VAL A 429 17.32 -6.84 -9.08
C VAL A 429 17.33 -6.99 -7.56
N GLY A 430 16.18 -6.91 -6.91
CA GLY A 430 16.07 -7.09 -5.47
C GLY A 430 16.53 -8.49 -5.02
N VAL A 431 16.10 -9.55 -5.72
CA VAL A 431 16.54 -10.93 -5.44
C VAL A 431 18.04 -11.09 -5.58
N ILE A 432 18.62 -10.57 -6.68
CA ILE A 432 20.07 -10.64 -6.90
C ILE A 432 20.82 -9.95 -5.75
N ILE A 433 20.44 -8.72 -5.40
CA ILE A 433 21.13 -7.99 -4.32
C ILE A 433 20.96 -8.73 -2.98
N THR A 434 19.77 -9.20 -2.63
CA THR A 434 19.53 -9.92 -1.37
C THR A 434 20.36 -11.22 -1.32
N THR A 435 20.46 -11.95 -2.43
CA THR A 435 21.28 -13.17 -2.52
C THR A 435 22.79 -12.86 -2.40
N LEU A 436 23.26 -11.72 -2.91
CA LEU A 436 24.65 -11.29 -2.73
C LEU A 436 25.03 -11.06 -1.26
N TYR A 437 24.06 -10.79 -0.40
CA TYR A 437 24.26 -10.72 1.06
C TYR A 437 24.22 -12.09 1.76
N GLY A 438 24.21 -13.19 1.00
CA GLY A 438 24.30 -14.55 1.52
C GLY A 438 22.97 -15.24 1.88
N TYR A 439 21.84 -14.62 1.59
CA TYR A 439 20.53 -15.25 1.82
C TYR A 439 20.18 -16.24 0.70
N PRO A 440 19.53 -17.38 1.02
CA PRO A 440 19.07 -18.34 0.02
C PRO A 440 18.15 -17.70 -1.03
N MET A 441 18.30 -18.09 -2.30
CA MET A 441 17.55 -17.48 -3.41
C MET A 441 16.02 -17.54 -3.21
N MET A 442 15.48 -18.64 -2.66
CA MET A 442 14.05 -18.79 -2.44
C MET A 442 13.55 -17.81 -1.34
N ASP A 443 14.32 -17.67 -0.26
CA ASP A 443 14.02 -16.74 0.84
C ASP A 443 14.09 -15.29 0.32
N ALA A 444 15.13 -14.97 -0.46
CA ALA A 444 15.31 -13.68 -1.10
C ALA A 444 14.15 -13.35 -2.05
N ALA A 445 13.70 -14.32 -2.86
CA ALA A 445 12.58 -14.16 -3.77
C ALA A 445 11.27 -13.89 -3.00
N PHE A 446 11.04 -14.61 -1.92
CA PHE A 446 9.86 -14.39 -1.07
C PHE A 446 9.85 -12.98 -0.46
N GLU A 447 10.95 -12.57 0.20
CA GLU A 447 11.05 -11.24 0.82
C GLU A 447 10.91 -10.11 -0.18
N VAL A 448 11.62 -10.20 -1.32
CA VAL A 448 11.56 -9.17 -2.35
C VAL A 448 10.18 -9.10 -3.00
N ALA A 449 9.51 -10.23 -3.23
CA ALA A 449 8.12 -10.23 -3.70
C ALA A 449 7.20 -9.53 -2.69
N SER A 450 7.40 -9.81 -1.41
CA SER A 450 6.62 -9.20 -0.32
C SER A 450 6.80 -7.67 -0.28
N VAL A 451 8.04 -7.17 -0.26
CA VAL A 451 8.27 -5.72 -0.16
C VAL A 451 7.95 -4.98 -1.45
N SER A 452 8.20 -5.56 -2.64
CA SER A 452 7.87 -4.93 -3.92
C SER A 452 6.38 -4.97 -4.24
N GLY A 453 5.69 -6.02 -3.79
CA GLY A 453 4.24 -6.17 -3.88
C GLY A 453 3.47 -5.42 -2.79
N ASN A 454 4.15 -4.86 -1.77
CA ASN A 454 3.56 -4.24 -0.59
C ASN A 454 2.66 -5.21 0.19
N VAL A 455 3.16 -6.40 0.53
CA VAL A 455 2.40 -7.49 1.13
C VAL A 455 2.62 -7.62 2.64
N GLY A 456 3.88 -7.73 3.08
CA GLY A 456 4.20 -7.80 4.52
C GLY A 456 4.50 -9.18 5.08
N LEU A 457 4.31 -10.25 4.33
CA LEU A 457 4.79 -11.58 4.75
C LEU A 457 6.32 -11.62 4.70
N SER A 458 6.94 -12.27 5.67
CA SER A 458 8.39 -12.41 5.77
C SER A 458 8.76 -13.85 6.10
N VAL A 459 9.93 -14.29 5.64
CA VAL A 459 10.54 -15.56 6.04
C VAL A 459 11.69 -15.36 7.04
N GLY A 460 11.83 -14.14 7.56
CA GLY A 460 12.76 -13.79 8.64
C GLY A 460 14.06 -13.13 8.17
N ILE A 461 14.17 -12.65 6.92
CA ILE A 461 15.27 -11.78 6.48
C ILE A 461 15.09 -10.38 7.09
N ILE A 462 13.84 -9.89 7.12
CA ILE A 462 13.53 -8.57 7.68
C ILE A 462 13.59 -8.66 9.21
N GLN A 463 14.67 -8.13 9.75
CA GLN A 463 14.92 -8.03 11.19
C GLN A 463 15.85 -6.84 11.48
N ALA A 464 15.88 -6.38 12.73
CA ALA A 464 16.65 -5.19 13.12
C ALA A 464 18.14 -5.29 12.78
N SER A 465 18.73 -6.50 12.82
CA SER A 465 20.14 -6.77 12.46
C SER A 465 20.41 -6.83 10.95
N MET A 466 19.37 -6.71 10.09
CA MET A 466 19.52 -6.71 8.63
C MET A 466 20.48 -5.60 8.17
N PRO A 467 21.37 -5.86 7.17
CA PRO A 467 22.28 -4.86 6.64
C PRO A 467 21.56 -3.58 6.17
N ALA A 468 22.15 -2.41 6.46
CA ALA A 468 21.55 -1.11 6.12
C ALA A 468 21.24 -0.97 4.61
N VAL A 469 22.07 -1.57 3.74
CA VAL A 469 21.84 -1.56 2.28
C VAL A 469 20.54 -2.28 1.94
N LEU A 470 20.23 -3.41 2.59
CA LEU A 470 18.95 -4.11 2.38
C LEU A 470 17.78 -3.32 2.96
N LYS A 471 17.95 -2.61 4.08
CA LYS A 471 16.91 -1.70 4.59
C LYS A 471 16.54 -0.63 3.56
N TRP A 472 17.55 0.02 2.96
CA TRP A 472 17.33 0.98 1.88
C TRP A 472 16.71 0.36 0.62
N LEU A 473 17.22 -0.81 0.18
CA LEU A 473 16.68 -1.53 -0.96
C LEU A 473 15.18 -1.82 -0.78
N TYR A 474 14.82 -2.35 0.37
CA TYR A 474 13.43 -2.73 0.66
C TYR A 474 12.53 -1.51 0.83
N MET A 475 12.98 -0.42 1.48
CA MET A 475 12.23 0.84 1.52
C MET A 475 11.97 1.41 0.12
N ILE A 476 12.99 1.39 -0.75
CA ILE A 476 12.84 1.84 -2.14
C ILE A 476 11.89 0.92 -2.90
N SER A 477 11.95 -0.39 -2.68
CA SER A 477 11.04 -1.36 -3.31
C SER A 477 9.59 -1.15 -2.88
N MET A 478 9.33 -0.95 -1.57
CA MET A 478 8.01 -0.60 -1.04
C MET A 478 7.46 0.68 -1.66
N TYR A 479 8.30 1.70 -1.75
CA TYR A 479 7.93 3.00 -2.30
C TYR A 479 7.65 2.94 -3.81
N LEU A 480 8.49 2.25 -4.60
CA LEU A 480 8.30 2.02 -6.04
C LEU A 480 7.03 1.19 -6.30
N GLY A 481 6.83 0.14 -5.52
CA GLY A 481 5.65 -0.72 -5.60
C GLY A 481 4.35 0.05 -5.37
N ARG A 482 4.34 0.96 -4.39
CA ARG A 482 3.14 1.73 -4.04
C ARG A 482 2.78 2.81 -5.04
N LEU A 483 3.75 3.61 -5.51
CA LEU A 483 3.54 4.74 -6.44
C LEU A 483 3.66 4.36 -7.92
N GLU A 484 3.80 3.08 -8.24
CA GLU A 484 3.77 2.54 -9.59
C GLU A 484 4.80 3.17 -10.54
N PHE A 485 6.01 3.48 -10.04
CA PHE A 485 7.22 3.93 -10.74
C PHE A 485 7.19 5.34 -11.33
N ILE A 486 6.14 5.73 -12.06
CA ILE A 486 6.14 6.94 -12.92
C ILE A 486 6.44 8.21 -12.11
N SER A 487 5.77 8.39 -10.97
CA SER A 487 5.96 9.59 -10.11
C SER A 487 7.39 9.71 -9.61
N ILE A 488 7.99 8.58 -9.25
CA ILE A 488 9.35 8.51 -8.71
C ILE A 488 10.38 8.76 -9.81
N PHE A 489 10.20 8.17 -11.01
CA PHE A 489 11.11 8.41 -12.13
C PHE A 489 11.08 9.87 -12.61
N VAL A 490 9.94 10.54 -12.55
CA VAL A 490 9.84 11.98 -12.83
C VAL A 490 10.59 12.79 -11.77
N LEU A 491 10.48 12.45 -10.49
CA LEU A 491 11.24 13.08 -9.40
C LEU A 491 12.75 12.91 -9.64
N LEU A 492 13.22 11.68 -9.85
CA LEU A 492 14.64 11.39 -10.11
C LEU A 492 15.16 12.10 -11.37
N GLY A 493 14.40 12.10 -12.45
CA GLY A 493 14.75 12.78 -13.69
C GLY A 493 14.94 14.30 -13.51
N LEU A 494 14.14 14.94 -12.66
CA LEU A 494 14.30 16.35 -12.34
C LEU A 494 15.50 16.62 -11.42
N MET A 495 15.79 15.71 -10.49
CA MET A 495 16.99 15.79 -9.64
C MET A 495 18.26 15.68 -10.49
N VAL A 496 18.36 14.70 -11.40
CA VAL A 496 19.51 14.51 -12.30
C VAL A 496 19.71 15.70 -13.24
N LYS A 497 18.65 16.22 -13.85
CA LYS A 497 18.73 17.47 -14.65
C LYS A 497 19.22 18.65 -13.81
N GLY A 498 18.87 18.65 -12.51
CA GLY A 498 19.34 19.62 -11.56
C GLY A 498 20.85 19.55 -11.33
N ALA A 499 21.33 18.36 -11.01
CA ALA A 499 22.74 18.07 -10.78
C ALA A 499 23.59 18.35 -12.04
N LYS A 500 23.20 17.82 -13.22
CA LYS A 500 23.92 18.07 -14.48
C LYS A 500 24.08 19.55 -14.82
N LYS A 501 23.10 20.42 -14.49
CA LYS A 501 23.23 21.86 -14.68
C LYS A 501 24.14 22.53 -13.65
N TRP A 502 24.23 21.96 -12.44
CA TRP A 502 25.15 22.43 -11.42
C TRP A 502 26.59 22.12 -11.80
N PHE A 503 26.88 20.86 -12.19
CA PHE A 503 28.22 20.44 -12.67
C PHE A 503 28.68 21.13 -13.96
N LYS A 504 27.79 21.63 -14.82
CA LYS A 504 28.16 22.41 -16.01
C LYS A 504 28.45 23.89 -15.72
N ARG A 505 28.34 24.32 -14.48
CA ARG A 505 28.49 25.71 -14.06
C ARG A 505 29.77 25.96 -13.26
N TYR A 506 30.39 24.89 -12.81
CA TYR A 506 31.71 24.82 -12.20
C TYR A 506 32.65 23.98 -13.07
#